data_bfade423e4728c0e41e8d45830c0771b
#
_entry.id   bfade423e4728c0e41e8d45830c0771b
#
_cell.length_a   1.000
_cell.length_b   1.000
_cell.length_c   1.000
_cell.angle_alpha   90.00
_cell.angle_beta   90.00
_cell.angle_gamma   90.00
#
_symmetry.space_group_name_H-M   'P 1'
#
loop_
_entity.id
_entity.type
_entity.pdbx_description
1 polymer ?
#
loop_
_entity_poly.entity_id
_entity_poly.type
_entity_poly.pdbx_seq_one_letter_code
_entity_poly.pdbx_strand_id
1 'polypeptide(L)'
;MKKLKFIFVFTLFCFVKITANADIEKARDLMEANNFKEAMQELLPAARSGNADAEELIGVMYAMGLGVERDDMRAFEWYLRSAMKGHPGAQSGVGWYYEVGRGMPYPDLIRAYMWYVLSAIGGDPDAAISQEEVVKKMSKKQIEKSHILIDDYKVWLYPFR
;
A
#
# COMPACT_ATOMS: atom_id res chain seq x y z
N MET A 1 -19.61 25.16 29.26
CA MET A 1 -19.78 23.72 29.07
C MET A 1 -19.44 23.19 27.65
N LYS A 2 -19.48 24.02 26.58
CA LYS A 2 -19.15 23.57 25.19
C LYS A 2 -17.65 23.33 24.94
N LYS A 3 -16.73 24.00 25.64
CA LYS A 3 -15.28 23.86 25.46
C LYS A 3 -14.71 22.51 25.98
N LEU A 4 -15.35 21.91 27.01
CA LEU A 4 -14.88 20.65 27.59
C LEU A 4 -15.11 19.44 26.69
N LYS A 5 -16.19 19.44 25.87
CA LYS A 5 -16.48 18.37 24.91
C LYS A 5 -15.48 18.31 23.75
N PHE A 6 -14.92 19.47 23.35
CA PHE A 6 -13.95 19.53 22.25
C PHE A 6 -12.57 18.97 22.64
N ILE A 7 -12.15 19.18 23.90
CA ILE A 7 -10.89 18.65 24.42
C ILE A 7 -10.95 17.12 24.54
N PHE A 8 -12.12 16.56 24.93
CA PHE A 8 -12.29 15.12 25.10
C PHE A 8 -12.26 14.36 23.76
N VAL A 9 -12.79 14.94 22.69
CA VAL A 9 -12.74 14.36 21.34
C VAL A 9 -11.32 14.40 20.79
N PHE A 10 -10.56 15.48 21.04
CA PHE A 10 -9.19 15.60 20.53
C PHE A 10 -8.23 14.66 21.27
N THR A 11 -8.38 14.49 22.59
CA THR A 11 -7.57 13.54 23.37
C THR A 11 -7.87 12.09 23.01
N LEU A 12 -9.13 11.73 22.73
CA LEU A 12 -9.51 10.40 22.31
C LEU A 12 -8.93 10.05 20.92
N PHE A 13 -8.91 11.01 19.99
CA PHE A 13 -8.34 10.84 18.65
C PHE A 13 -6.81 10.69 18.67
N CYS A 14 -6.11 11.38 19.57
CA CYS A 14 -4.67 11.20 19.76
C CYS A 14 -4.34 9.84 20.39
N PHE A 15 -5.10 9.36 21.37
CA PHE A 15 -4.88 8.05 21.98
C PHE A 15 -5.05 6.90 20.99
N VAL A 16 -6.06 6.96 20.12
CA VAL A 16 -6.30 5.91 19.11
C VAL A 16 -5.16 5.85 18.08
N LYS A 17 -4.59 6.99 17.68
CA LYS A 17 -3.42 7.00 16.77
C LYS A 17 -2.15 6.45 17.42
N ILE A 18 -1.93 6.72 18.72
CA ILE A 18 -0.74 6.25 19.44
C ILE A 18 -0.80 4.73 19.63
N THR A 19 -1.95 4.16 19.96
CA THR A 19 -2.11 2.71 20.09
C THR A 19 -1.93 2.00 18.75
N ALA A 20 -2.53 2.52 17.67
CA ALA A 20 -2.42 1.93 16.34
C ALA A 20 -0.97 1.87 15.82
N ASN A 21 -0.14 2.89 16.11
CA ASN A 21 1.28 2.85 15.74
C ASN A 21 2.06 1.84 16.59
N ALA A 22 1.80 1.75 17.89
CA ALA A 22 2.46 0.77 18.76
C ALA A 22 2.16 -0.67 18.32
N ASP A 23 0.93 -0.94 17.85
CA ASP A 23 0.51 -2.25 17.32
C ASP A 23 1.24 -2.61 16.02
N ILE A 24 1.54 -1.64 15.15
CA ILE A 24 2.31 -1.86 13.91
C ILE A 24 3.78 -2.17 14.21
N GLU A 25 4.43 -1.40 15.09
CA GLU A 25 5.83 -1.68 15.47
C GLU A 25 5.96 -3.07 16.11
N LYS A 26 5.05 -3.42 17.03
CA LYS A 26 4.99 -4.76 17.61
C LYS A 26 4.83 -5.85 16.53
N ALA A 27 3.99 -5.61 15.54
CA ALA A 27 3.80 -6.55 14.44
C ALA A 27 5.07 -6.71 13.60
N ARG A 28 5.82 -5.62 13.34
CA ARG A 28 7.12 -5.68 12.66
C ARG A 28 8.14 -6.50 13.44
N ASP A 29 8.28 -6.26 14.74
CA ASP A 29 9.15 -7.03 15.63
C ASP A 29 8.80 -8.54 15.60
N LEU A 30 7.51 -8.86 15.62
CA LEU A 30 7.03 -10.24 15.50
C LEU A 30 7.36 -10.86 14.13
N MET A 31 7.26 -10.09 13.05
CA MET A 31 7.64 -10.54 11.70
C MET A 31 9.15 -10.81 11.62
N GLU A 32 9.98 -9.93 12.17
CA GLU A 32 11.43 -10.12 12.25
C GLU A 32 11.81 -11.36 13.07
N ALA A 33 11.06 -11.65 14.13
CA ALA A 33 11.21 -12.86 14.93
C ALA A 33 10.60 -14.12 14.28
N ASN A 34 10.06 -14.02 13.06
CA ASN A 34 9.33 -15.08 12.34
C ASN A 34 8.04 -15.57 13.07
N ASN A 35 7.51 -14.79 13.99
CA ASN A 35 6.26 -15.05 14.69
C ASN A 35 5.06 -14.50 13.87
N PHE A 36 4.92 -15.02 12.65
CA PHE A 36 4.00 -14.46 11.65
C PHE A 36 2.52 -14.57 12.01
N LYS A 37 2.12 -15.63 12.74
CA LYS A 37 0.71 -15.78 13.15
C LYS A 37 0.30 -14.71 14.16
N GLU A 38 1.18 -14.44 15.11
CA GLU A 38 1.01 -13.40 16.12
C GLU A 38 1.03 -12.01 15.46
N ALA A 39 1.97 -11.79 14.53
CA ALA A 39 2.03 -10.55 13.75
C ALA A 39 0.70 -10.27 13.01
N MET A 40 0.11 -11.28 12.37
CA MET A 40 -1.18 -11.15 11.71
C MET A 40 -2.30 -10.75 12.69
N GLN A 41 -2.29 -11.27 13.92
CA GLN A 41 -3.29 -10.92 14.93
C GLN A 41 -3.19 -9.45 15.37
N GLU A 42 -1.96 -8.92 15.46
CA GLU A 42 -1.72 -7.50 15.77
C GLU A 42 -2.10 -6.58 14.59
N LEU A 43 -1.83 -7.00 13.34
CA LEU A 43 -2.13 -6.20 12.15
C LEU A 43 -3.62 -6.10 11.82
N LEU A 44 -4.39 -7.17 12.02
CA LEU A 44 -5.80 -7.23 11.57
C LEU A 44 -6.69 -6.14 12.16
N PRO A 45 -6.64 -5.78 13.46
CA PRO A 45 -7.44 -4.69 14.01
C PRO A 45 -7.08 -3.33 13.37
N ALA A 46 -5.79 -3.04 13.20
CA ALA A 46 -5.31 -1.82 12.57
C ALA A 46 -5.73 -1.73 11.10
N ALA A 47 -5.59 -2.82 10.34
CA ALA A 47 -6.03 -2.88 8.94
C ALA A 47 -7.54 -2.71 8.79
N ARG A 48 -8.35 -3.28 9.69
CA ARG A 48 -9.81 -3.09 9.71
C ARG A 48 -10.20 -1.64 10.01
N SER A 49 -9.40 -0.92 10.79
CA SER A 49 -9.58 0.52 11.02
C SER A 49 -9.04 1.40 9.89
N GLY A 50 -8.47 0.79 8.85
CA GLY A 50 -8.01 1.47 7.65
C GLY A 50 -6.55 1.96 7.71
N ASN A 51 -5.73 1.45 8.62
CA ASN A 51 -4.31 1.77 8.67
C ASN A 51 -3.59 1.20 7.43
N ALA A 52 -2.96 2.07 6.63
CA ALA A 52 -2.34 1.71 5.37
C ALA A 52 -1.09 0.83 5.55
N ASP A 53 -0.28 1.06 6.59
CA ASP A 53 0.91 0.27 6.89
C ASP A 53 0.52 -1.17 7.25
N ALA A 54 -0.54 -1.34 8.06
CA ALA A 54 -1.05 -2.67 8.42
C ALA A 54 -1.58 -3.41 7.19
N GLU A 55 -2.30 -2.72 6.30
CA GLU A 55 -2.82 -3.32 5.06
C GLU A 55 -1.66 -3.74 4.14
N GLU A 56 -0.61 -2.92 4.02
CA GLU A 56 0.59 -3.26 3.26
C GLU A 56 1.27 -4.52 3.82
N LEU A 57 1.52 -4.57 5.13
CA LEU A 57 2.17 -5.72 5.78
C LEU A 57 1.36 -7.01 5.63
N ILE A 58 0.03 -6.94 5.72
CA ILE A 58 -0.84 -8.11 5.44
C ILE A 58 -0.72 -8.52 3.97
N GLY A 59 -0.61 -7.56 3.04
CA GLY A 59 -0.33 -7.83 1.63
C GLY A 59 0.97 -8.62 1.45
N VAL A 60 2.06 -8.21 2.11
CA VAL A 60 3.35 -8.92 2.14
C VAL A 60 3.18 -10.35 2.66
N MET A 61 2.43 -10.52 3.77
CA MET A 61 2.24 -11.84 4.38
C MET A 61 1.53 -12.82 3.43
N TYR A 62 0.50 -12.38 2.71
CA TYR A 62 -0.16 -13.21 1.69
C TYR A 62 0.71 -13.44 0.45
N ALA A 63 1.46 -12.43 0.00
CA ALA A 63 2.34 -12.52 -1.16
C ALA A 63 3.46 -13.56 -0.96
N MET A 64 3.97 -13.66 0.26
CA MET A 64 5.10 -14.50 0.62
C MET A 64 4.71 -15.79 1.37
N GLY A 65 3.45 -15.92 1.80
CA GLY A 65 2.98 -17.07 2.59
C GLY A 65 3.50 -17.05 4.03
N LEU A 66 3.64 -15.87 4.64
CA LEU A 66 4.16 -15.70 5.99
C LEU A 66 3.05 -15.89 7.03
N GLY A 67 3.03 -17.03 7.71
CA GLY A 67 2.01 -17.38 8.72
C GLY A 67 0.62 -17.65 8.16
N VAL A 68 0.42 -17.50 6.87
CA VAL A 68 -0.79 -17.79 6.09
C VAL A 68 -0.40 -18.54 4.82
N GLU A 69 -1.35 -19.25 4.20
CA GLU A 69 -1.15 -19.80 2.87
C GLU A 69 -0.96 -18.63 1.87
N ARG A 70 0.02 -18.79 0.96
CA ARG A 70 0.27 -17.81 -0.09
C ARG A 70 -0.94 -17.65 -0.98
N ASP A 71 -1.38 -16.41 -1.17
CA ASP A 71 -2.53 -16.08 -2.00
C ASP A 71 -2.27 -14.74 -2.72
N ASP A 72 -1.92 -14.83 -4.00
CA ASP A 72 -1.57 -13.65 -4.81
C ASP A 72 -2.78 -12.72 -5.04
N MET A 73 -4.02 -13.23 -5.05
CA MET A 73 -5.21 -12.38 -5.19
C MET A 73 -5.45 -11.58 -3.90
N ARG A 74 -5.40 -12.25 -2.74
CA ARG A 74 -5.54 -11.56 -1.46
C ARG A 74 -4.41 -10.57 -1.22
N ALA A 75 -3.18 -10.93 -1.58
CA ALA A 75 -2.05 -10.00 -1.52
C ALA A 75 -2.32 -8.74 -2.33
N PHE A 76 -2.73 -8.89 -3.60
CA PHE A 76 -3.09 -7.77 -4.45
C PHE A 76 -4.22 -6.90 -3.86
N GLU A 77 -5.27 -7.51 -3.33
CA GLU A 77 -6.37 -6.77 -2.69
C GLU A 77 -5.90 -5.93 -1.51
N TRP A 78 -5.06 -6.47 -0.64
CA TRP A 78 -4.52 -5.76 0.51
C TRP A 78 -3.56 -4.64 0.09
N TYR A 79 -2.65 -4.91 -0.86
CA TYR A 79 -1.80 -3.86 -1.42
C TYR A 79 -2.62 -2.75 -2.07
N LEU A 80 -3.66 -3.08 -2.85
CA LEU A 80 -4.50 -2.08 -3.51
C LEU A 80 -5.21 -1.17 -2.49
N ARG A 81 -5.75 -1.74 -1.40
CA ARG A 81 -6.37 -0.96 -0.32
C ARG A 81 -5.40 0.04 0.29
N SER A 82 -4.19 -0.38 0.58
CA SER A 82 -3.12 0.47 1.11
C SER A 82 -2.65 1.51 0.09
N ALA A 83 -2.42 1.09 -1.16
CA ALA A 83 -1.99 1.94 -2.27
C ALA A 83 -2.97 3.09 -2.57
N MET A 84 -4.28 2.82 -2.50
CA MET A 84 -5.35 3.80 -2.65
C MET A 84 -5.39 4.85 -1.53
N LYS A 85 -4.68 4.64 -0.44
CA LYS A 85 -4.44 5.62 0.65
C LYS A 85 -3.12 6.36 0.50
N GLY A 86 -2.38 6.09 -0.57
CA GLY A 86 -1.11 6.74 -0.89
C GLY A 86 0.12 6.09 -0.24
N HIS A 87 0.03 4.86 0.30
CA HIS A 87 1.19 4.17 0.86
C HIS A 87 2.18 3.79 -0.26
N PRO A 88 3.43 4.31 -0.26
CA PRO A 88 4.33 4.16 -1.39
C PRO A 88 4.72 2.70 -1.67
N GLY A 89 5.13 1.93 -0.64
CA GLY A 89 5.50 0.53 -0.79
C GLY A 89 4.36 -0.32 -1.35
N ALA A 90 3.11 -0.05 -0.92
CA ALA A 90 1.95 -0.75 -1.46
C ALA A 90 1.66 -0.36 -2.91
N GLN A 91 1.87 0.90 -3.30
CA GLN A 91 1.77 1.34 -4.69
C GLN A 91 2.80 0.61 -5.58
N SER A 92 4.04 0.47 -5.11
CA SER A 92 5.08 -0.33 -5.77
C SER A 92 4.66 -1.79 -5.91
N GLY A 93 4.13 -2.38 -4.83
CA GLY A 93 3.58 -3.74 -4.85
C GLY A 93 2.47 -3.93 -5.88
N VAL A 94 1.49 -3.03 -5.95
CA VAL A 94 0.43 -3.05 -6.96
C VAL A 94 1.00 -2.92 -8.37
N GLY A 95 2.00 -2.05 -8.57
CA GLY A 95 2.73 -1.90 -9.82
C GLY A 95 3.34 -3.22 -10.28
N TRP A 96 4.01 -3.92 -9.37
CA TRP A 96 4.61 -5.22 -9.65
C TRP A 96 3.56 -6.29 -10.04
N TYR A 97 2.43 -6.36 -9.32
CA TYR A 97 1.36 -7.29 -9.67
C TYR A 97 0.81 -7.05 -11.07
N TYR A 98 0.63 -5.79 -11.47
CA TYR A 98 0.24 -5.44 -12.84
C TYR A 98 1.32 -5.76 -13.87
N GLU A 99 2.60 -5.55 -13.55
CA GLU A 99 3.71 -5.83 -14.46
C GLU A 99 3.84 -7.32 -14.78
N VAL A 100 3.75 -8.19 -13.75
CA VAL A 100 3.92 -9.64 -13.92
C VAL A 100 2.62 -10.36 -14.26
N GLY A 101 1.46 -9.71 -14.08
CA GLY A 101 0.14 -10.30 -14.31
C GLY A 101 -0.25 -11.37 -13.29
N ARG A 102 0.38 -11.39 -12.11
CA ARG A 102 0.13 -12.43 -11.09
C ARG A 102 -1.23 -12.20 -10.42
N GLY A 103 -2.05 -13.25 -10.33
CA GLY A 103 -3.44 -13.13 -9.86
C GLY A 103 -4.39 -12.43 -10.84
N MET A 104 -3.95 -12.15 -12.07
CA MET A 104 -4.69 -11.48 -13.12
C MET A 104 -4.62 -12.29 -14.43
N PRO A 105 -5.55 -12.09 -15.37
CA PRO A 105 -5.54 -12.83 -16.63
C PRO A 105 -4.29 -12.59 -17.49
N TYR A 106 -3.71 -11.37 -17.43
CA TYR A 106 -2.53 -10.96 -18.20
C TYR A 106 -1.90 -9.69 -17.57
N PRO A 107 -0.59 -9.40 -17.87
CA PRO A 107 0.08 -8.18 -17.46
C PRO A 107 -0.58 -6.91 -18.02
N ASP A 108 -0.55 -5.83 -17.24
CA ASP A 108 -0.97 -4.49 -17.67
C ASP A 108 0.14 -3.47 -17.39
N LEU A 109 1.00 -3.25 -18.38
CA LEU A 109 2.15 -2.35 -18.24
C LEU A 109 1.74 -0.87 -18.08
N ILE A 110 0.54 -0.48 -18.57
CA ILE A 110 0.02 0.89 -18.42
C ILE A 110 -0.24 1.17 -16.94
N ARG A 111 -0.95 0.26 -16.26
CA ARG A 111 -1.21 0.37 -14.83
C ARG A 111 0.05 0.17 -13.99
N ALA A 112 0.92 -0.77 -14.37
CA ALA A 112 2.19 -0.98 -13.69
C ALA A 112 3.01 0.31 -13.65
N TYR A 113 3.24 0.94 -14.79
CA TYR A 113 3.97 2.20 -14.89
C TYR A 113 3.32 3.31 -14.06
N MET A 114 1.99 3.47 -14.16
CA MET A 114 1.25 4.46 -13.37
C MET A 114 1.51 4.27 -11.86
N TRP A 115 1.39 3.05 -11.35
CA TRP A 115 1.57 2.78 -9.92
C TRP A 115 3.01 3.01 -9.46
N TYR A 116 4.02 2.66 -10.26
CA TYR A 116 5.42 2.96 -9.94
C TYR A 116 5.69 4.46 -9.91
N VAL A 117 5.10 5.24 -10.83
CA VAL A 117 5.22 6.71 -10.80
C VAL A 117 4.58 7.28 -9.53
N LEU A 118 3.40 6.82 -9.13
CA LEU A 118 2.74 7.26 -7.90
C LEU A 118 3.55 6.89 -6.66
N SER A 119 4.12 5.69 -6.63
CA SER A 119 5.01 5.22 -5.57
C SER A 119 6.25 6.11 -5.43
N ALA A 120 6.92 6.43 -6.54
CA ALA A 120 8.07 7.34 -6.57
C ALA A 120 7.71 8.74 -6.07
N ILE A 121 6.54 9.29 -6.45
CA ILE A 121 6.01 10.56 -5.93
C ILE A 121 5.77 10.46 -4.42
N GLY A 122 5.33 9.31 -3.94
CA GLY A 122 5.10 9.02 -2.52
C GLY A 122 6.39 8.89 -1.70
N GLY A 123 7.55 8.73 -2.36
CA GLY A 123 8.86 8.68 -1.72
C GLY A 123 9.50 7.30 -1.64
N ASP A 124 8.98 6.30 -2.37
CA ASP A 124 9.63 4.99 -2.50
C ASP A 124 10.89 5.12 -3.40
N PRO A 125 12.11 4.88 -2.88
CA PRO A 125 13.33 5.08 -3.63
C PRO A 125 13.52 4.07 -4.76
N ASP A 126 12.96 2.87 -4.64
CA ASP A 126 13.14 1.77 -5.60
C ASP A 126 12.11 1.84 -6.75
N ALA A 127 11.03 2.58 -6.56
CA ALA A 127 9.98 2.71 -7.57
C ALA A 127 10.46 3.42 -8.84
N ALA A 128 11.43 4.33 -8.75
CA ALA A 128 12.03 4.98 -9.91
C ALA A 128 12.76 3.98 -10.82
N ILE A 129 13.46 3.00 -10.24
CA ILE A 129 14.14 1.92 -10.98
C ILE A 129 13.09 1.05 -11.68
N SER A 130 12.04 0.64 -10.97
CA SER A 130 10.95 -0.16 -11.54
C SER A 130 10.23 0.56 -12.67
N GLN A 131 10.03 1.88 -12.53
CA GLN A 131 9.48 2.75 -13.57
C GLN A 131 10.33 2.73 -14.84
N GLU A 132 11.67 2.86 -14.72
CA GLU A 132 12.59 2.82 -15.86
C GLU A 132 12.59 1.45 -16.56
N GLU A 133 12.51 0.37 -15.80
CA GLU A 133 12.49 -0.98 -16.37
C GLU A 133 11.18 -1.30 -17.10
N VAL A 134 10.04 -0.87 -16.55
CA VAL A 134 8.76 -1.15 -17.20
C VAL A 134 8.57 -0.30 -18.47
N VAL A 135 9.06 0.94 -18.47
CA VAL A 135 8.97 1.84 -19.64
C VAL A 135 9.68 1.27 -20.86
N LYS A 136 10.79 0.54 -20.66
CA LYS A 136 11.54 -0.12 -21.77
C LYS A 136 10.70 -1.18 -22.48
N LYS A 137 9.68 -1.72 -21.83
CA LYS A 137 8.75 -2.74 -22.35
C LYS A 137 7.51 -2.15 -23.01
N MET A 138 7.32 -0.81 -22.93
CA MET A 138 6.10 -0.12 -23.36
C MET A 138 6.24 0.53 -24.73
N SER A 139 5.17 0.52 -25.51
CA SER A 139 5.03 1.36 -26.70
C SER A 139 4.76 2.82 -26.33
N LYS A 140 5.06 3.77 -27.23
CA LYS A 140 4.74 5.20 -27.05
C LYS A 140 3.26 5.43 -26.69
N LYS A 141 2.35 4.72 -27.35
CA LYS A 141 0.90 4.81 -27.08
C LYS A 141 0.52 4.33 -25.68
N GLN A 142 1.21 3.33 -25.14
CA GLN A 142 1.00 2.88 -23.76
C GLN A 142 1.50 3.90 -22.75
N ILE A 143 2.66 4.51 -23.01
CA ILE A 143 3.21 5.57 -22.18
C ILE A 143 2.26 6.79 -22.15
N GLU A 144 1.76 7.24 -23.28
CA GLU A 144 0.77 8.33 -23.37
C GLU A 144 -0.50 8.04 -22.55
N LYS A 145 -1.02 6.81 -22.66
CA LYS A 145 -2.19 6.37 -21.87
C LYS A 145 -1.91 6.35 -20.37
N SER A 146 -0.72 5.91 -19.97
CA SER A 146 -0.37 5.88 -18.55
C SER A 146 -0.24 7.28 -17.96
N HIS A 147 0.24 8.27 -18.72
CA HIS A 147 0.30 9.66 -18.26
C HIS A 147 -1.09 10.22 -17.96
N ILE A 148 -2.10 9.92 -18.78
CA ILE A 148 -3.49 10.33 -18.51
C ILE A 148 -3.96 9.73 -17.17
N LEU A 149 -3.75 8.44 -16.96
CA LEU A 149 -4.11 7.80 -15.71
C LEU A 149 -3.35 8.39 -14.50
N ILE A 150 -2.07 8.70 -14.66
CA ILE A 150 -1.25 9.33 -13.61
C ILE A 150 -1.86 10.66 -13.19
N ASP A 151 -2.23 11.50 -14.14
CA ASP A 151 -2.80 12.82 -13.85
C ASP A 151 -4.14 12.69 -13.11
N ASP A 152 -5.01 11.77 -13.53
CA ASP A 152 -6.27 11.49 -12.85
C ASP A 152 -6.05 11.03 -11.40
N TYR A 153 -5.14 10.09 -11.17
CA TYR A 153 -4.85 9.55 -9.84
C TYR A 153 -4.10 10.55 -8.93
N LYS A 154 -3.22 11.39 -9.48
CA LYS A 154 -2.55 12.45 -8.72
C LYS A 154 -3.53 13.42 -8.08
N VAL A 155 -4.53 13.88 -8.86
CA VAL A 155 -5.57 14.78 -8.34
C VAL A 155 -6.32 14.16 -7.18
N TRP A 156 -6.53 12.84 -7.23
CA TRP A 156 -7.28 12.13 -6.21
C TRP A 156 -6.43 11.76 -4.98
N LEU A 157 -5.20 11.25 -5.18
CA LEU A 157 -4.33 10.80 -4.09
C LEU A 157 -3.54 11.92 -3.42
N TYR A 158 -3.19 12.97 -4.18
CA TYR A 158 -2.33 14.05 -3.72
C TYR A 158 -2.93 15.44 -4.05
N PRO A 159 -4.13 15.77 -3.54
CA PRO A 159 -4.88 16.96 -3.95
C PRO A 159 -4.18 18.29 -3.63
N PHE A 160 -3.11 18.28 -2.86
CA PHE A 160 -2.36 19.49 -2.44
C PHE A 160 -0.87 19.44 -2.80
N ARG A 161 -0.46 18.58 -3.73
CA ARG A 161 0.92 18.48 -4.23
C ARG A 161 1.04 18.83 -5.69
#